data_79e7c0c105eb9795f92b77d0b22c2b0d
#
_entry.id   79e7c0c105eb9795f92b77d0b22c2b0d
#
_cell.length_a   1.000
_cell.length_b   1.000
_cell.length_c   1.000
_cell.angle_alpha   90.00
_cell.angle_beta   90.00
_cell.angle_gamma   90.00
#
_symmetry.space_group_name_H-M   'P 1'
#
loop_
_entity.id
_entity.type
_entity.pdbx_description
1 polymer ?
#
loop_
_entity_poly.entity_id
_entity_poly.type
_entity_poly.pdbx_seq_one_letter_code
_entity_poly.pdbx_strand_id
1 'polypeptide(L)'
;VLLDDVTRRSIYLSEGLAHGFLALQDGSTVMYLCSTPYAPQREHTIAANDPEIGIEWPLPAHLLNLSDRDAAAPSLADVRAAGLLPTWDDTRTFIAGLPHA
;
A
#
# COMPACT_ATOMS: atom_id res chain seq x y z
N VAL A 1 -0.66 12.15 -0.20
CA VAL A 1 -1.32 12.92 0.87
C VAL A 1 -0.39 13.02 2.06
N LEU A 2 -0.22 14.22 2.62
CA LEU A 2 0.47 14.41 3.89
C LEU A 2 -0.53 14.18 5.05
N LEU A 3 -0.15 13.32 5.98
CA LEU A 3 -0.85 13.09 7.24
C LEU A 3 0.05 13.58 8.38
N ASP A 4 -0.50 14.33 9.30
CA ASP A 4 0.22 14.94 10.41
C ASP A 4 -0.62 15.01 11.68
N ASP A 5 0.01 15.33 12.81
CA ASP A 5 -0.62 15.45 14.12
C ASP A 5 -1.34 16.79 14.34
N VAL A 6 -1.15 17.75 13.44
CA VAL A 6 -1.78 19.07 13.47
C VAL A 6 -3.19 19.00 12.89
N THR A 7 -3.30 18.53 11.66
CA THR A 7 -4.59 18.42 10.96
C THR A 7 -5.37 17.16 11.34
N ARG A 8 -4.66 16.13 11.82
CA ARG A 8 -5.24 14.86 12.30
C ARG A 8 -6.20 14.23 11.31
N ARG A 9 -5.87 14.31 10.03
CA ARG A 9 -6.67 13.71 8.97
C ARG A 9 -6.45 12.21 8.90
N SER A 10 -7.46 11.50 8.43
CA SER A 10 -7.39 10.09 8.05
C SER A 10 -7.63 9.96 6.56
N ILE A 11 -7.11 8.89 5.97
CA ILE A 11 -7.40 8.52 4.59
C ILE A 11 -8.13 7.18 4.59
N TYR A 12 -9.19 7.07 3.83
CA TYR A 12 -9.85 5.81 3.53
C TYR A 12 -9.33 5.27 2.20
N LEU A 13 -8.92 4.02 2.22
CA LEU A 13 -8.46 3.29 1.05
C LEU A 13 -9.37 2.08 0.87
N SER A 14 -10.07 2.03 -0.25
CA SER A 14 -10.93 0.88 -0.54
C SER A 14 -10.10 -0.37 -0.84
N GLU A 15 -10.72 -1.53 -0.71
CA GLU A 15 -10.15 -2.79 -1.11
C GLU A 15 -9.70 -2.77 -2.58
N GLY A 16 -8.67 -3.53 -2.90
CA GLY A 16 -8.08 -3.61 -4.24
C GLY A 16 -7.09 -2.50 -4.59
N LEU A 17 -6.88 -1.52 -3.70
CA LEU A 17 -5.87 -0.48 -3.88
C LEU A 17 -4.58 -0.88 -3.17
N ALA A 18 -3.47 -0.82 -3.89
CA ALA A 18 -2.16 -0.85 -3.29
C ALA A 18 -1.86 0.51 -2.64
N HIS A 19 -1.17 0.49 -1.52
CA HIS A 19 -0.78 1.70 -0.80
C HIS A 19 0.57 1.52 -0.12
N GLY A 20 1.18 2.63 0.23
CA GLY A 20 2.40 2.69 1.02
C GLY A 20 2.48 4.03 1.74
N PHE A 21 3.46 4.17 2.61
CA PHE A 21 3.73 5.43 3.29
C PHE A 21 5.23 5.64 3.45
N LEU A 22 5.60 6.89 3.64
CA LEU A 22 6.95 7.30 4.01
C LEU A 22 6.89 8.11 5.30
N ALA A 23 7.64 7.68 6.32
CA ALA A 23 7.84 8.46 7.53
C ALA A 23 8.81 9.62 7.23
N LEU A 24 8.36 10.84 7.46
CA LEU A 24 9.15 12.06 7.21
C LEU A 24 9.86 12.58 8.47
N GLN A 25 9.55 12.02 9.64
CA GLN A 25 10.11 12.41 10.93
C GLN A 25 10.39 11.18 11.78
N ASP A 26 11.40 11.26 12.62
CA ASP A 26 11.68 10.25 13.63
C ASP A 26 10.51 10.14 14.60
N GLY A 27 10.21 8.94 15.04
CA GLY A 27 9.12 8.68 15.97
C GLY A 27 7.71 8.73 15.34
N SER A 28 7.59 8.83 14.01
CA SER A 28 6.30 8.73 13.33
C SER A 28 5.59 7.44 13.66
N THR A 29 4.28 7.53 13.95
CA THR A 29 3.42 6.38 14.21
C THR A 29 2.33 6.32 13.17
N VAL A 30 2.14 5.15 12.56
CA VAL A 30 1.04 4.87 11.64
C VAL A 30 0.05 3.94 12.33
N MET A 31 -1.20 4.36 12.42
CA MET A 31 -2.30 3.54 12.89
C MET A 31 -3.28 3.31 11.74
N TYR A 32 -3.67 2.06 11.52
CA TYR A 32 -4.63 1.70 10.49
C TYR A 32 -5.57 0.60 10.96
N LEU A 33 -6.77 0.63 10.41
CA LEU A 33 -7.80 -0.38 10.64
C LEU A 33 -7.97 -1.17 9.34
N CYS A 34 -8.01 -2.48 9.46
CA CYS A 34 -8.22 -3.37 8.32
C CYS A 34 -9.62 -3.97 8.37
N SER A 35 -10.26 -4.12 7.21
CA SER A 35 -11.57 -4.77 7.06
C SER A 35 -11.52 -6.27 7.33
N THR A 36 -10.33 -6.88 7.22
CA THR A 36 -10.12 -8.32 7.46
C THR A 36 -8.89 -8.54 8.35
N PRO A 37 -8.84 -9.66 9.10
CA PRO A 37 -7.64 -10.05 9.84
C PRO A 37 -6.42 -10.25 8.94
N TYR A 38 -5.24 -10.11 9.54
CA TYR A 38 -3.96 -10.35 8.87
C TYR A 38 -3.89 -11.76 8.28
N ALA A 39 -3.59 -11.83 6.98
CA ALA A 39 -3.48 -13.08 6.22
C ALA A 39 -2.26 -13.02 5.29
N PRO A 40 -1.05 -13.32 5.78
CA PRO A 40 0.20 -13.12 5.04
C PRO A 40 0.25 -13.81 3.68
N GLN A 41 -0.43 -14.94 3.52
CA GLN A 41 -0.52 -15.65 2.24
C GLN A 41 -1.42 -14.96 1.20
N ARG A 42 -2.13 -13.92 1.59
CA ARG A 42 -2.98 -13.09 0.71
C ARG A 42 -2.43 -11.68 0.53
N GLU A 43 -1.33 -11.38 1.18
CA GLU A 43 -0.71 -10.06 1.11
C GLU A 43 0.40 -10.07 0.07
N HIS A 44 0.29 -9.19 -0.90
CA HIS A 44 1.27 -8.99 -1.95
C HIS A 44 1.89 -7.62 -1.80
N THR A 45 3.18 -7.52 -2.09
CA THR A 45 3.93 -6.27 -2.05
C THR A 45 4.49 -6.00 -3.44
N ILE A 46 4.54 -4.75 -3.82
CA ILE A 46 5.16 -4.30 -5.08
C ILE A 46 6.26 -3.31 -4.70
N ALA A 47 7.36 -3.34 -5.42
CA ALA A 47 8.49 -2.46 -5.18
C ALA A 47 8.04 -0.99 -5.21
N ALA A 48 8.23 -0.29 -4.09
CA ALA A 48 7.78 1.11 -3.94
C ALA A 48 8.51 2.10 -4.85
N ASN A 49 9.67 1.70 -5.38
CA ASN A 49 10.48 2.47 -6.33
C ASN A 49 10.36 1.96 -7.76
N ASP A 50 9.35 1.17 -8.07
CA ASP A 50 9.11 0.67 -9.42
C ASP A 50 8.84 1.83 -10.38
N PRO A 51 9.62 1.97 -11.47
CA PRO A 51 9.49 3.07 -12.42
C PRO A 51 8.17 3.06 -13.20
N GLU A 52 7.53 1.89 -13.36
CA GLU A 52 6.22 1.79 -14.00
C GLU A 52 5.12 2.40 -13.12
N ILE A 53 5.26 2.32 -11.79
CA ILE A 53 4.34 2.98 -10.85
C ILE A 53 4.62 4.48 -10.80
N GLY A 54 5.90 4.87 -10.84
CA GLY A 54 6.31 6.27 -10.95
C GLY A 54 6.00 7.12 -9.73
N ILE A 55 6.10 6.59 -8.52
CA ILE A 55 5.89 7.38 -7.31
C ILE A 55 7.02 8.40 -7.15
N GLU A 56 6.66 9.67 -7.11
CA GLU A 56 7.59 10.76 -6.81
C GLU A 56 7.72 10.91 -5.29
N TRP A 57 8.73 10.21 -4.75
CA TRP A 57 9.02 10.32 -3.32
C TRP A 57 9.63 11.68 -2.98
N PRO A 58 9.27 12.30 -1.84
CA PRO A 58 9.82 13.61 -1.44
C PRO A 58 11.29 13.56 -1.01
N LEU A 59 11.88 12.37 -0.94
CA LEU A 59 13.29 12.14 -0.62
C LEU A 59 13.96 11.39 -1.78
N PRO A 60 15.25 11.66 -2.04
CA PRO A 60 16.01 10.89 -3.02
C PRO A 60 16.12 9.42 -2.60
N ALA A 61 16.16 8.51 -3.58
CA ALA A 61 16.12 7.07 -3.36
C ALA A 61 17.17 6.54 -2.37
N HIS A 62 18.38 7.13 -2.35
CA HIS A 62 19.46 6.72 -1.45
C HIS A 62 19.22 7.07 0.03
N LEU A 63 18.23 7.91 0.33
CA LEU A 63 17.80 8.25 1.69
C LEU A 63 16.58 7.47 2.15
N LEU A 64 15.95 6.70 1.25
CA LEU A 64 14.81 5.87 1.62
C LEU A 64 15.31 4.64 2.37
N ASN A 65 14.82 4.49 3.58
CA ASN A 65 15.06 3.30 4.39
C ASN A 65 13.88 2.33 4.22
N LEU A 66 14.13 1.21 3.56
CA LEU A 66 13.13 0.18 3.29
C LEU A 66 13.30 -0.99 4.25
N SER A 67 12.20 -1.64 4.62
CA SER A 67 12.27 -2.94 5.28
C SER A 67 12.88 -3.99 4.33
N ASP A 68 13.39 -5.09 4.87
CA ASP A 68 13.92 -6.20 4.05
C ASP A 68 12.83 -6.73 3.08
N ARG A 69 11.59 -6.78 3.53
CA ARG A 69 10.45 -7.18 2.70
C ARG A 69 10.22 -6.22 1.53
N ASP A 70 10.22 -4.92 1.79
CA ASP A 70 9.99 -3.91 0.74
C ASP A 70 11.18 -3.81 -0.21
N ALA A 71 12.40 -3.96 0.31
CA ALA A 71 13.61 -3.98 -0.51
C ALA A 71 13.67 -5.20 -1.45
N ALA A 72 13.08 -6.33 -1.05
CA ALA A 72 12.99 -7.56 -1.84
C ALA A 72 11.68 -7.67 -2.64
N ALA A 73 10.83 -6.65 -2.64
CA ALA A 73 9.53 -6.69 -3.30
C ALA A 73 9.68 -6.81 -4.83
N PRO A 74 8.83 -7.62 -5.49
CA PRO A 74 8.85 -7.78 -6.94
C PRO A 74 8.40 -6.50 -7.66
N SER A 75 8.74 -6.40 -8.93
CA SER A 75 8.25 -5.32 -9.80
C SER A 75 6.74 -5.45 -10.07
N LEU A 76 6.11 -4.35 -10.49
CA LEU A 76 4.71 -4.40 -10.96
C LEU A 76 4.54 -5.37 -12.13
N ALA A 77 5.51 -5.43 -13.03
CA ALA A 77 5.51 -6.35 -14.17
C ALA A 77 5.51 -7.82 -13.72
N ASP A 78 6.32 -8.16 -12.71
CA ASP A 78 6.39 -9.53 -12.18
C ASP A 78 5.07 -9.93 -11.49
N VAL A 79 4.50 -9.04 -10.68
CA VAL A 79 3.23 -9.28 -9.99
C VAL A 79 2.08 -9.44 -10.99
N ARG A 80 2.09 -8.65 -12.07
CA ARG A 80 1.13 -8.77 -13.18
C ARG A 80 1.29 -10.11 -13.89
N ALA A 81 2.51 -10.50 -14.25
CA ALA A 81 2.80 -11.76 -14.93
C ALA A 81 2.40 -12.99 -14.09
N ALA A 82 2.53 -12.88 -12.76
CA ALA A 82 2.11 -13.92 -11.82
C ALA A 82 0.59 -13.95 -11.58
N GLY A 83 -0.19 -13.03 -12.16
CA GLY A 83 -1.65 -12.97 -12.00
C GLY A 83 -2.10 -12.60 -10.58
N LEU A 84 -1.29 -11.86 -9.82
CA LEU A 84 -1.55 -11.53 -8.43
C LEU A 84 -2.25 -10.16 -8.25
N LEU A 85 -2.42 -9.41 -9.33
CA LEU A 85 -3.15 -8.14 -9.27
C LEU A 85 -4.66 -8.41 -9.18
N PRO A 86 -5.39 -7.72 -8.29
CA PRO A 86 -6.83 -7.79 -8.27
C PRO A 86 -7.42 -7.18 -9.55
N THR A 87 -8.55 -7.71 -10.00
CA THR A 87 -9.33 -7.08 -11.06
C THR A 87 -10.34 -6.11 -10.43
N TRP A 88 -10.74 -5.11 -11.21
CA TRP A 88 -11.78 -4.18 -10.75
C TRP A 88 -13.12 -4.87 -10.51
N ASP A 89 -13.48 -5.84 -11.34
CA ASP A 89 -14.74 -6.57 -11.20
C ASP A 89 -14.75 -7.45 -9.95
N ASP A 90 -13.65 -8.14 -9.63
CA ASP A 90 -13.53 -8.89 -8.40
C ASP A 90 -13.60 -7.98 -7.18
N THR A 91 -12.90 -6.85 -7.23
CA THR A 91 -12.92 -5.85 -6.15
C THR A 91 -14.32 -5.30 -5.92
N ARG A 92 -15.04 -4.92 -6.96
CA ARG A 92 -16.44 -4.45 -6.86
C ARG A 92 -17.35 -5.51 -6.26
N THR A 93 -17.20 -6.75 -6.68
CA THR A 93 -17.99 -7.87 -6.18
C THR A 93 -17.74 -8.09 -4.69
N PHE A 94 -16.47 -8.03 -4.29
CA PHE A 94 -16.09 -8.14 -2.88
C PHE A 94 -16.70 -7.01 -2.04
N ILE A 95 -16.55 -5.76 -2.47
CA ILE A 95 -17.08 -4.57 -1.76
C ILE A 95 -18.60 -4.67 -1.64
N ALA A 96 -19.30 -5.09 -2.69
CA ALA A 96 -20.76 -5.23 -2.65
C ALA A 96 -21.23 -6.31 -1.68
N GLY A 97 -20.39 -7.30 -1.37
CA GLY A 97 -20.66 -8.36 -0.39
C GLY A 97 -20.33 -7.99 1.05
N LEU A 98 -19.71 -6.82 1.30
CA LEU A 98 -19.39 -6.38 2.65
C LEU A 98 -20.68 -6.00 3.40
N PRO A 99 -20.76 -6.29 4.72
CA PRO A 99 -21.91 -5.88 5.51
C PRO A 99 -21.97 -4.35 5.57
N HIS A 100 -23.11 -3.81 5.22
CA HIS A 100 -23.40 -2.40 5.41
C HIS A 100 -23.83 -2.14 6.86
N ALA A 101 -23.25 -1.10 7.44
CA ALA A 101 -23.64 -0.65 8.78
C ALA A 101 -25.02 0.01 8.76
#